data_a76a6e515a0e154c06f7408d62ad6d2b
#
_entry.id   a76a6e515a0e154c06f7408d62ad6d2b
#
_cell.length_a   1.000
_cell.length_b   1.000
_cell.length_c   1.000
_cell.angle_alpha   90.00
_cell.angle_beta   90.00
_cell.angle_gamma   90.00
#
_symmetry.space_group_name_H-M   'P 1'
#
loop_
_entity.id
_entity.type
_entity.pdbx_description
1 polymer ?
#
loop_
_entity_poly.entity_id
_entity_poly.type
_entity_poly.pdbx_seq_one_letter_code
_entity_poly.pdbx_strand_id
1 'polypeptide(L)'
;FAAKRAALTVDLLVQNLSPHSNRGSEGAVTTKLYTNMEGIHGSNKIFCGQDGYSKEEAVEEAKRCIQCHCDECMKGCVYLSEYQKHPGLLAREIYNNTQIIMGDHPMNKPMNACALCGQCTVICPNGFDMSQVCKSARENMVSTDKMPLAPHEFALMDMLFSNSEAFLSRLQPGYETCRYVFFPGCQAGAIAPDVVMQAYEDLSNRVDGGVALMLGCCGAMGGPL
;
A
#
# COMPACT_ATOMS: atom_id res chain seq x y z
N PHE A 1 -21.07 24.67 1.57
CA PHE A 1 -19.67 25.14 1.63
C PHE A 1 -19.59 26.54 2.24
N ALA A 2 -20.34 27.53 1.69
CA ALA A 2 -20.37 28.92 2.19
C ALA A 2 -20.73 29.04 3.69
N ALA A 3 -21.70 28.27 4.16
CA ALA A 3 -22.08 28.25 5.57
C ALA A 3 -20.95 27.79 6.51
N LYS A 4 -20.16 26.78 6.12
CA LYS A 4 -19.00 26.36 6.92
C LYS A 4 -17.92 27.44 6.97
N ARG A 5 -17.68 28.14 5.86
CA ARG A 5 -16.74 29.28 5.82
C ARG A 5 -17.18 30.39 6.71
N ALA A 6 -18.47 30.75 6.68
CA ALA A 6 -19.03 31.77 7.53
C ALA A 6 -18.91 31.40 9.02
N ALA A 7 -19.29 30.19 9.39
CA ALA A 7 -19.14 29.66 10.74
C ALA A 7 -17.68 29.72 11.25
N LEU A 8 -16.74 29.29 10.46
CA LEU A 8 -15.30 29.37 10.81
C LEU A 8 -14.84 30.83 10.94
N THR A 9 -15.33 31.75 10.09
CA THR A 9 -15.01 33.17 10.20
C THR A 9 -15.49 33.75 11.53
N VAL A 10 -16.72 33.44 11.91
CA VAL A 10 -17.30 33.91 13.18
C VAL A 10 -16.52 33.33 14.37
N ASP A 11 -16.20 32.03 14.32
CA ASP A 11 -15.45 31.36 15.38
C ASP A 11 -14.04 31.97 15.55
N LEU A 12 -13.29 32.20 14.47
CA LEU A 12 -12.00 32.85 14.52
C LEU A 12 -12.06 34.28 15.06
N LEU A 13 -13.08 35.05 14.65
CA LEU A 13 -13.28 36.42 15.15
C LEU A 13 -13.62 36.47 16.65
N VAL A 14 -14.46 35.54 17.13
CA VAL A 14 -14.78 35.41 18.56
C VAL A 14 -13.55 35.04 19.39
N GLN A 15 -12.63 34.27 18.82
CA GLN A 15 -11.37 33.92 19.46
C GLN A 15 -10.27 34.99 19.30
N ASN A 16 -10.54 36.14 18.73
CA ASN A 16 -9.57 37.17 18.38
C ASN A 16 -8.42 36.68 17.49
N LEU A 17 -8.70 35.71 16.64
CA LEU A 17 -7.75 35.19 15.65
C LEU A 17 -8.02 35.83 14.29
N SER A 18 -6.96 35.82 13.45
CA SER A 18 -7.08 36.32 12.09
C SER A 18 -8.14 35.50 11.32
N PRO A 19 -9.13 36.14 10.65
CA PRO A 19 -10.12 35.44 9.84
C PRO A 19 -9.50 34.71 8.63
N HIS A 20 -8.22 34.93 8.36
CA HIS A 20 -7.45 34.24 7.28
C HIS A 20 -6.64 33.06 7.80
N SER A 21 -6.61 32.80 9.11
CA SER A 21 -5.89 31.67 9.69
C SER A 21 -6.48 30.33 9.21
N ASN A 22 -5.62 29.37 8.93
CA ASN A 22 -5.98 27.97 8.59
C ASN A 22 -6.92 27.81 7.37
N ARG A 23 -6.90 28.73 6.41
CA ARG A 23 -7.74 28.68 5.20
C ARG A 23 -7.08 28.08 3.98
N GLY A 24 -5.85 27.58 4.09
CA GLY A 24 -5.12 26.99 2.96
C GLY A 24 -5.76 25.73 2.36
N SER A 25 -6.65 25.08 3.12
CA SER A 25 -7.39 23.90 2.67
C SER A 25 -8.85 24.22 2.27
N GLU A 26 -9.26 25.49 2.29
CA GLU A 26 -10.60 25.88 1.84
C GLU A 26 -10.64 26.00 0.33
N GLY A 27 -11.53 25.28 -0.29
CA GLY A 27 -11.74 25.34 -1.72
C GLY A 27 -12.43 24.08 -2.24
N ALA A 28 -12.70 24.05 -3.52
CA ALA A 28 -13.15 22.84 -4.17
C ALA A 28 -11.98 21.87 -4.21
N VAL A 29 -12.10 20.74 -3.52
CA VAL A 29 -11.16 19.63 -3.66
C VAL A 29 -11.46 18.97 -4.99
N THR A 30 -10.51 18.99 -5.92
CA THR A 30 -10.62 18.23 -7.15
C THR A 30 -10.45 16.76 -6.80
N THR A 31 -11.56 16.02 -6.78
CA THR A 31 -11.55 14.57 -6.61
C THR A 31 -11.52 13.92 -7.99
N LYS A 32 -10.59 13.01 -8.21
CA LYS A 32 -10.60 12.12 -9.36
C LYS A 32 -11.42 10.89 -8.99
N LEU A 33 -12.72 10.95 -9.20
CA LEU A 33 -13.58 9.78 -9.06
C LEU A 33 -13.52 8.98 -10.35
N TYR A 34 -13.16 7.73 -10.23
CA TYR A 34 -13.28 6.76 -11.31
C TYR A 34 -14.48 5.86 -11.04
N THR A 35 -15.38 5.82 -12.00
CA THR A 35 -16.51 4.89 -12.00
C THR A 35 -16.42 4.06 -13.28
N ASN A 36 -16.36 2.74 -13.14
CA ASN A 36 -16.40 1.87 -14.30
C ASN A 36 -17.82 1.90 -14.90
N MET A 37 -17.93 2.40 -16.12
CA MET A 37 -19.17 2.52 -16.87
C MET A 37 -19.34 1.44 -17.96
N GLU A 38 -18.39 0.51 -18.06
CA GLU A 38 -18.44 -0.56 -19.05
C GLU A 38 -19.65 -1.47 -18.82
N GLY A 39 -20.43 -1.69 -19.87
CA GLY A 39 -21.65 -2.52 -19.80
C GLY A 39 -22.86 -1.87 -19.13
N ILE A 40 -22.74 -0.61 -18.70
CA ILE A 40 -23.86 0.11 -18.08
C ILE A 40 -24.68 0.83 -19.15
N HIS A 41 -25.96 0.49 -19.21
CA HIS A 41 -26.92 1.16 -20.08
C HIS A 41 -27.70 2.21 -19.30
N GLY A 42 -27.89 3.39 -19.91
CA GLY A 42 -28.69 4.46 -19.31
C GLY A 42 -30.16 4.02 -19.15
N SER A 43 -30.73 4.26 -18.00
CA SER A 43 -32.16 4.04 -17.74
C SER A 43 -32.84 5.33 -17.28
N ASN A 44 -34.13 5.48 -17.57
CA ASN A 44 -34.91 6.65 -17.25
C ASN A 44 -35.06 6.78 -15.72
N LYS A 45 -34.95 8.01 -15.23
CA LYS A 45 -35.21 8.32 -13.83
C LYS A 45 -36.71 8.17 -13.52
N ILE A 46 -37.01 7.53 -12.41
CA ILE A 46 -38.35 7.49 -11.84
C ILE A 46 -38.47 8.68 -10.88
N PHE A 47 -39.47 9.53 -11.12
CA PHE A 47 -39.67 10.71 -10.29
C PHE A 47 -40.54 10.36 -9.08
N CYS A 48 -40.10 10.78 -7.93
CA CYS A 48 -40.84 10.66 -6.69
C CYS A 48 -42.10 11.53 -6.73
N GLY A 49 -43.24 10.94 -6.41
CA GLY A 49 -44.50 11.67 -6.20
C GLY A 49 -44.47 12.49 -4.89
N GLN A 50 -45.55 13.26 -4.62
CA GLN A 50 -45.66 14.02 -3.39
C GLN A 50 -45.70 13.15 -2.12
N ASP A 51 -46.20 11.92 -2.26
CA ASP A 51 -46.34 10.96 -1.17
C ASP A 51 -45.11 10.01 -1.05
N GLY A 52 -44.04 10.25 -1.81
CA GLY A 52 -42.86 9.39 -1.88
C GLY A 52 -42.93 8.38 -3.03
N TYR A 53 -42.03 7.36 -3.01
CA TYR A 53 -42.05 6.25 -3.91
C TYR A 53 -42.95 5.13 -3.39
N SER A 54 -43.71 4.48 -4.26
CA SER A 54 -44.21 3.15 -3.96
C SER A 54 -43.06 2.16 -3.79
N LYS A 55 -43.35 0.99 -3.23
CA LYS A 55 -42.31 -0.03 -3.06
C LYS A 55 -41.71 -0.49 -4.41
N GLU A 56 -42.54 -0.61 -5.41
CA GLU A 56 -42.17 -1.02 -6.77
C GLU A 56 -41.31 0.07 -7.43
N GLU A 57 -41.73 1.31 -7.36
CA GLU A 57 -40.98 2.49 -7.87
C GLU A 57 -39.62 2.62 -7.17
N ALA A 58 -39.58 2.44 -5.87
CA ALA A 58 -38.33 2.49 -5.12
C ALA A 58 -37.35 1.39 -5.52
N VAL A 59 -37.84 0.17 -5.79
CA VAL A 59 -37.01 -0.94 -6.29
C VAL A 59 -36.49 -0.64 -7.68
N GLU A 60 -37.36 -0.13 -8.59
CA GLU A 60 -36.93 0.20 -9.95
C GLU A 60 -35.93 1.38 -9.97
N GLU A 61 -36.14 2.42 -9.16
CA GLU A 61 -35.16 3.51 -9.04
C GLU A 61 -33.84 3.02 -8.42
N ALA A 62 -33.89 2.12 -7.44
CA ALA A 62 -32.70 1.53 -6.84
C ALA A 62 -31.88 0.68 -7.85
N LYS A 63 -32.51 0.04 -8.82
CA LYS A 63 -31.82 -0.70 -9.90
C LYS A 63 -30.98 0.22 -10.80
N ARG A 64 -31.27 1.52 -10.84
CA ARG A 64 -30.47 2.49 -11.56
C ARG A 64 -29.15 2.82 -10.86
N CYS A 65 -28.99 2.39 -9.61
CA CYS A 65 -27.75 2.62 -8.85
C CYS A 65 -26.60 1.89 -9.50
N ILE A 66 -25.57 2.62 -9.85
CA ILE A 66 -24.29 2.09 -10.30
C ILE A 66 -23.31 2.07 -9.14
N GLN A 67 -22.40 1.11 -9.16
CA GLN A 67 -21.35 1.06 -8.16
C GLN A 67 -20.35 2.19 -8.39
N CYS A 68 -20.47 3.29 -7.63
CA CYS A 68 -19.63 4.48 -7.77
C CYS A 68 -18.24 4.31 -7.15
N HIS A 69 -18.04 3.32 -6.30
CA HIS A 69 -16.74 3.05 -5.70
C HIS A 69 -15.89 2.21 -6.64
N CYS A 70 -14.71 2.72 -6.94
CA CYS A 70 -13.69 1.91 -7.61
C CYS A 70 -13.06 0.96 -6.60
N ASP A 71 -13.13 -0.33 -6.84
CA ASP A 71 -12.54 -1.40 -6.02
C ASP A 71 -11.54 -2.27 -6.80
N GLU A 72 -11.07 -1.82 -7.95
CA GLU A 72 -10.18 -2.59 -8.83
C GLU A 72 -8.90 -3.03 -8.10
N CYS A 73 -8.31 -2.17 -7.29
CA CYS A 73 -7.15 -2.53 -6.49
C CYS A 73 -7.46 -3.61 -5.43
N MET A 74 -8.70 -3.66 -4.91
CA MET A 74 -9.11 -4.71 -3.97
C MET A 74 -9.24 -6.07 -4.66
N LYS A 75 -9.66 -6.10 -5.93
CA LYS A 75 -9.75 -7.32 -6.73
C LYS A 75 -8.37 -7.88 -7.07
N GLY A 76 -7.40 -7.02 -7.31
CA GLY A 76 -6.04 -7.40 -7.72
C GLY A 76 -5.04 -7.59 -6.58
N CYS A 77 -5.35 -7.15 -5.37
CA CYS A 77 -4.43 -7.19 -4.24
C CYS A 77 -4.94 -8.10 -3.11
N VAL A 78 -4.25 -9.20 -2.85
CA VAL A 78 -4.60 -10.15 -1.78
C VAL A 78 -4.68 -9.46 -0.41
N TYR A 79 -3.78 -8.54 -0.13
CA TYR A 79 -3.78 -7.75 1.11
C TYR A 79 -5.08 -6.94 1.28
N LEU A 80 -5.48 -6.18 0.26
CA LEU A 80 -6.70 -5.36 0.31
C LEU A 80 -7.96 -6.23 0.33
N SER A 81 -7.94 -7.35 -0.37
CA SER A 81 -9.03 -8.34 -0.37
C SER A 81 -9.21 -8.99 0.99
N GLU A 82 -8.12 -9.37 1.66
CA GLU A 82 -8.15 -10.00 2.99
C GLU A 82 -8.77 -9.07 4.04
N TYR A 83 -8.37 -7.81 4.07
CA TYR A 83 -8.92 -6.85 5.01
C TYR A 83 -10.31 -6.33 4.64
N GLN A 84 -10.80 -6.61 3.43
CA GLN A 84 -12.12 -6.23 2.91
C GLN A 84 -12.45 -4.74 3.12
N LYS A 85 -11.45 -3.88 3.07
CA LYS A 85 -11.57 -2.45 3.29
C LYS A 85 -11.11 -1.66 2.07
N HIS A 86 -11.91 -0.70 1.69
CA HIS A 86 -11.52 0.26 0.66
C HIS A 86 -10.21 0.96 1.07
N PRO A 87 -9.25 1.14 0.17
CA PRO A 87 -7.94 1.73 0.49
C PRO A 87 -7.99 3.05 1.24
N GLY A 88 -8.95 3.93 0.91
CA GLY A 88 -9.12 5.20 1.60
C GLY A 88 -9.54 5.05 3.07
N LEU A 89 -10.36 4.03 3.39
CA LEU A 89 -10.71 3.71 4.77
C LEU A 89 -9.52 3.14 5.52
N LEU A 90 -8.81 2.19 4.89
CA LEU A 90 -7.62 1.58 5.48
C LEU A 90 -6.52 2.61 5.75
N ALA A 91 -6.28 3.54 4.82
CA ALA A 91 -5.33 4.63 5.01
C ALA A 91 -5.73 5.55 6.18
N ARG A 92 -7.02 5.83 6.35
CA ARG A 92 -7.53 6.60 7.50
C ARG A 92 -7.31 5.87 8.82
N GLU A 93 -7.59 4.58 8.87
CA GLU A 93 -7.39 3.77 10.07
C GLU A 93 -5.91 3.69 10.45
N ILE A 94 -5.01 3.52 9.45
CA ILE A 94 -3.57 3.57 9.64
C ILE A 94 -3.14 4.94 10.18
N TYR A 95 -3.64 6.02 9.59
CA TYR A 95 -3.36 7.37 10.08
C TYR A 95 -3.83 7.55 11.53
N ASN A 96 -5.05 7.17 11.86
CA ASN A 96 -5.57 7.24 13.24
C ASN A 96 -4.69 6.45 14.21
N ASN A 97 -4.20 5.27 13.79
CA ASN A 97 -3.30 4.44 14.59
C ASN A 97 -1.98 5.16 14.91
N THR A 98 -1.45 5.97 13.98
CA THR A 98 -0.23 6.75 14.23
C THR A 98 -0.46 7.88 15.25
N GLN A 99 -1.71 8.36 15.41
CA GLN A 99 -2.06 9.42 16.34
C GLN A 99 -2.27 8.94 17.79
N ILE A 100 -2.41 7.64 18.02
CA ILE A 100 -2.54 7.09 19.37
C ILE A 100 -1.22 7.35 20.13
N ILE A 101 -1.31 8.01 21.28
CA ILE A 101 -0.15 8.31 22.13
C ILE A 101 0.12 7.15 23.08
N MET A 102 -0.93 6.64 23.74
CA MET A 102 -0.86 5.52 24.68
C MET A 102 -2.02 4.57 24.42
N GLY A 103 -1.73 3.28 24.35
CA GLY A 103 -2.73 2.24 24.14
C GLY A 103 -2.37 1.28 23.02
N ASP A 104 -3.34 0.46 22.65
CA ASP A 104 -3.16 -0.54 21.60
C ASP A 104 -3.10 0.10 20.22
N HIS A 105 -2.22 -0.42 19.38
CA HIS A 105 -2.05 -0.02 17.99
C HIS A 105 -2.55 -1.12 17.04
N PRO A 106 -3.88 -1.25 16.85
CA PRO A 106 -4.46 -2.38 16.12
C PRO A 106 -4.07 -2.44 14.65
N MET A 107 -3.66 -1.30 14.06
CA MET A 107 -3.25 -1.25 12.67
C MET A 107 -1.77 -1.59 12.45
N ASN A 108 -0.99 -1.87 13.50
CA ASN A 108 0.39 -2.31 13.34
C ASN A 108 0.47 -3.61 12.52
N LYS A 109 -0.35 -4.62 12.85
CA LYS A 109 -0.40 -5.87 12.09
C LYS A 109 -0.86 -5.65 10.64
N PRO A 110 -2.00 -4.98 10.36
CA PRO A 110 -2.39 -4.69 8.99
C PRO A 110 -1.35 -3.95 8.17
N MET A 111 -0.76 -2.86 8.69
CA MET A 111 0.23 -2.11 7.91
C MET A 111 1.50 -2.93 7.61
N ASN A 112 1.86 -3.89 8.50
CA ASN A 112 3.01 -4.77 8.29
C ASN A 112 2.70 -5.97 7.37
N ALA A 113 1.44 -6.28 7.11
CA ALA A 113 1.05 -7.35 6.21
C ALA A 113 1.17 -6.97 4.71
N CYS A 114 1.29 -5.69 4.39
CA CYS A 114 1.49 -5.24 3.01
C CYS A 114 2.89 -5.62 2.51
N ALA A 115 2.98 -6.30 1.36
CA ALA A 115 4.25 -6.71 0.75
C ALA A 115 5.03 -5.57 0.07
N LEU A 116 4.51 -4.34 0.05
CA LEU A 116 5.10 -3.15 -0.61
C LEU A 116 5.38 -3.34 -2.11
N CYS A 117 4.66 -4.22 -2.79
CA CYS A 117 4.92 -4.60 -4.18
C CYS A 117 4.48 -3.55 -5.22
N GLY A 118 3.71 -2.50 -4.85
CA GLY A 118 3.24 -1.45 -5.75
C GLY A 118 2.14 -1.86 -6.73
N GLN A 119 1.66 -3.10 -6.70
CA GLN A 119 0.63 -3.58 -7.63
C GLN A 119 -0.66 -2.73 -7.58
N CYS A 120 -1.05 -2.27 -6.39
CA CYS A 120 -2.21 -1.41 -6.23
C CYS A 120 -2.09 -0.08 -7.00
N THR A 121 -0.87 0.47 -7.13
CA THR A 121 -0.60 1.69 -7.89
C THR A 121 -0.80 1.47 -9.39
N VAL A 122 -0.34 0.33 -9.90
CA VAL A 122 -0.46 -0.02 -11.34
C VAL A 122 -1.92 -0.24 -11.72
N ILE A 123 -2.69 -0.87 -10.85
CA ILE A 123 -4.12 -1.16 -11.08
C ILE A 123 -4.97 0.11 -10.92
N CYS A 124 -4.58 1.04 -10.03
CA CYS A 124 -5.38 2.20 -9.68
C CYS A 124 -5.43 3.23 -10.81
N PRO A 125 -6.62 3.56 -11.38
CA PRO A 125 -6.72 4.57 -12.43
C PRO A 125 -6.36 5.99 -11.94
N ASN A 126 -6.28 6.19 -10.62
CA ASN A 126 -5.87 7.45 -9.99
C ASN A 126 -4.44 7.43 -9.45
N GLY A 127 -3.69 6.34 -9.65
CA GLY A 127 -2.32 6.21 -9.19
C GLY A 127 -2.17 6.18 -7.66
N PHE A 128 -3.20 5.72 -6.93
CA PHE A 128 -3.11 5.60 -5.47
C PHE A 128 -2.17 4.47 -5.06
N ASP A 129 -1.22 4.79 -4.19
CA ASP A 129 -0.20 3.86 -3.73
C ASP A 129 -0.38 3.49 -2.24
N MET A 130 -1.02 2.34 -2.00
CA MET A 130 -1.17 1.80 -0.65
C MET A 130 0.16 1.33 -0.07
N SER A 131 1.10 0.90 -0.90
CA SER A 131 2.42 0.45 -0.43
C SER A 131 3.19 1.60 0.21
N GLN A 132 3.15 2.78 -0.38
CA GLN A 132 3.76 3.98 0.17
C GLN A 132 3.09 4.42 1.48
N VAL A 133 1.76 4.31 1.59
CA VAL A 133 1.04 4.58 2.83
C VAL A 133 1.51 3.64 3.94
N CYS A 134 1.57 2.34 3.68
CA CYS A 134 2.04 1.36 4.65
C CYS A 134 3.50 1.59 5.03
N LYS A 135 4.37 1.86 4.07
CA LYS A 135 5.80 2.11 4.32
C LYS A 135 6.00 3.33 5.22
N SER A 136 5.43 4.48 4.86
CA SER A 136 5.55 5.70 5.65
C SER A 136 4.97 5.56 7.06
N ALA A 137 3.88 4.80 7.21
CA ALA A 137 3.31 4.51 8.51
C ALA A 137 4.23 3.63 9.37
N ARG A 138 4.86 2.60 8.80
CA ARG A 138 5.85 1.77 9.52
C ARG A 138 7.02 2.61 10.01
N GLU A 139 7.61 3.41 9.12
CA GLU A 139 8.71 4.32 9.45
C GLU A 139 8.33 5.26 10.60
N ASN A 140 7.13 5.85 10.55
CA ASN A 140 6.63 6.71 11.62
C ASN A 140 6.45 5.96 12.94
N MET A 141 5.85 4.76 12.92
CA MET A 141 5.62 3.96 14.13
C MET A 141 6.93 3.53 14.80
N VAL A 142 7.95 3.18 14.01
CA VAL A 142 9.28 2.83 14.54
C VAL A 142 9.98 4.07 15.08
N SER A 143 10.01 5.16 14.34
CA SER A 143 10.70 6.40 14.76
C SER A 143 10.07 7.07 15.98
N THR A 144 8.83 6.74 16.31
CA THR A 144 8.09 7.25 17.48
C THR A 144 7.94 6.23 18.61
N ASP A 145 8.66 5.10 18.56
CA ASP A 145 8.65 4.00 19.53
C ASP A 145 7.25 3.39 19.79
N LYS A 146 6.34 3.48 18.81
CA LYS A 146 4.97 2.97 18.89
C LYS A 146 4.79 1.57 18.28
N MET A 147 5.82 1.05 17.66
CA MET A 147 5.87 -0.32 17.13
C MET A 147 7.12 -1.01 17.68
N PRO A 148 6.96 -1.99 18.57
CA PRO A 148 8.10 -2.71 19.13
C PRO A 148 8.82 -3.52 18.06
N LEU A 149 10.15 -3.57 18.13
CA LEU A 149 11.00 -4.33 17.21
C LEU A 149 10.88 -5.85 17.40
N ALA A 150 10.45 -6.31 18.58
CA ALA A 150 10.37 -7.72 18.92
C ALA A 150 9.64 -8.60 17.87
N PRO A 151 8.53 -8.17 17.23
CA PRO A 151 7.89 -8.96 16.17
C PRO A 151 8.75 -9.12 14.91
N HIS A 152 9.76 -8.28 14.73
CA HIS A 152 10.66 -8.27 13.59
C HIS A 152 12.04 -8.84 13.92
N GLU A 153 12.32 -9.14 15.19
CA GLU A 153 13.64 -9.56 15.68
C GLU A 153 14.19 -10.75 14.91
N PHE A 154 13.38 -11.77 14.69
CA PHE A 154 13.80 -12.94 13.91
C PHE A 154 14.24 -12.56 12.49
N ALA A 155 13.44 -11.77 11.78
CA ALA A 155 13.73 -11.36 10.41
C ALA A 155 14.96 -10.44 10.34
N LEU A 156 15.20 -9.60 11.35
CA LEU A 156 16.39 -8.76 11.45
C LEU A 156 17.64 -9.59 11.73
N MET A 157 17.56 -10.56 12.63
CA MET A 157 18.66 -11.47 12.92
C MET A 157 19.01 -12.32 11.71
N ASP A 158 18.00 -12.83 11.00
CA ASP A 158 18.19 -13.56 9.75
C ASP A 158 18.84 -12.69 8.67
N MET A 159 18.43 -11.43 8.54
CA MET A 159 19.06 -10.46 7.63
C MET A 159 20.53 -10.21 7.98
N LEU A 160 20.84 -10.00 9.25
CA LEU A 160 22.20 -9.79 9.73
C LEU A 160 23.07 -11.01 9.46
N PHE A 161 22.56 -12.21 9.76
CA PHE A 161 23.23 -13.47 9.48
C PHE A 161 23.46 -13.66 7.97
N SER A 162 22.43 -13.43 7.15
CA SER A 162 22.49 -13.56 5.70
C SER A 162 23.40 -12.54 5.00
N ASN A 163 23.87 -11.50 5.71
CA ASN A 163 24.84 -10.52 5.22
C ASN A 163 26.18 -10.58 5.96
N SER A 164 26.40 -11.61 6.78
CA SER A 164 27.65 -11.87 7.45
C SER A 164 28.65 -12.64 6.56
N GLU A 165 29.83 -12.89 7.07
CA GLU A 165 30.87 -13.73 6.42
C GLU A 165 30.45 -15.20 6.21
N ALA A 166 29.32 -15.63 6.81
CA ALA A 166 28.76 -16.96 6.59
C ALA A 166 28.18 -17.13 5.17
N PHE A 167 27.92 -16.03 4.46
CA PHE A 167 27.37 -16.04 3.10
C PHE A 167 28.43 -15.76 2.04
N LEU A 168 28.16 -16.21 0.83
CA LEU A 168 29.15 -16.38 -0.20
C LEU A 168 28.93 -15.43 -1.38
N SER A 169 30.01 -14.75 -1.79
CA SER A 169 30.11 -14.14 -3.11
C SER A 169 31.28 -14.77 -3.85
N ARG A 170 31.03 -15.41 -5.00
CA ARG A 170 32.06 -16.04 -5.81
C ARG A 170 31.87 -15.78 -7.28
N LEU A 171 33.00 -15.65 -7.97
CA LEU A 171 33.04 -15.67 -9.43
C LEU A 171 32.75 -17.07 -9.96
N GLN A 172 32.24 -17.17 -11.17
CA GLN A 172 32.08 -18.43 -11.85
C GLN A 172 33.47 -19.09 -12.03
N PRO A 173 33.59 -20.38 -11.76
CA PRO A 173 34.86 -21.09 -12.00
C PRO A 173 35.37 -20.88 -13.42
N GLY A 174 36.69 -20.58 -13.54
CA GLY A 174 37.34 -20.29 -14.83
C GLY A 174 37.27 -18.83 -15.30
N TYR A 175 36.64 -17.95 -14.54
CA TYR A 175 36.54 -16.49 -14.84
C TYR A 175 37.29 -15.67 -13.78
N GLU A 176 38.11 -14.73 -14.23
CA GLU A 176 38.73 -13.72 -13.34
C GLU A 176 37.77 -12.55 -13.04
N THR A 177 36.83 -12.29 -13.94
CA THR A 177 35.78 -11.31 -13.81
C THR A 177 34.48 -11.85 -14.41
N CYS A 178 33.34 -11.48 -13.88
CA CYS A 178 32.03 -11.87 -14.41
C CYS A 178 31.25 -10.61 -14.85
N ARG A 179 30.58 -10.73 -15.99
CA ARG A 179 29.73 -9.67 -16.52
C ARG A 179 28.40 -9.56 -15.79
N TYR A 180 27.92 -10.66 -15.23
CA TYR A 180 26.63 -10.76 -14.55
C TYR A 180 26.81 -11.24 -13.12
N VAL A 181 25.86 -10.87 -12.26
CA VAL A 181 25.75 -11.37 -10.89
C VAL A 181 24.37 -11.97 -10.72
N PHE A 182 24.30 -13.24 -10.33
CA PHE A 182 23.06 -13.89 -9.95
C PHE A 182 22.87 -13.73 -8.43
N PHE A 183 21.80 -13.03 -8.06
CA PHE A 183 21.42 -12.77 -6.67
C PHE A 183 20.02 -13.35 -6.41
N PRO A 184 19.90 -14.59 -5.90
CA PRO A 184 18.61 -15.24 -5.66
C PRO A 184 17.87 -14.68 -4.43
N GLY A 185 18.58 -13.95 -3.56
CA GLY A 185 18.07 -13.52 -2.26
C GLY A 185 18.09 -14.63 -1.20
N CYS A 186 17.85 -14.24 0.06
CA CYS A 186 17.93 -15.15 1.21
C CYS A 186 16.81 -16.21 1.18
N GLN A 187 15.58 -15.83 0.85
CA GLN A 187 14.42 -16.73 0.90
C GLN A 187 14.51 -17.87 -0.12
N ALA A 188 14.88 -17.59 -1.37
CA ALA A 188 14.99 -18.61 -2.40
C ALA A 188 16.11 -19.60 -2.06
N GLY A 189 17.26 -19.11 -1.58
CA GLY A 189 18.37 -19.95 -1.15
C GLY A 189 18.05 -20.85 0.05
N ALA A 190 17.21 -20.38 0.97
CA ALA A 190 16.82 -21.16 2.15
C ALA A 190 15.72 -22.19 1.87
N ILE A 191 14.73 -21.84 1.04
CA ILE A 191 13.55 -22.69 0.81
C ILE A 191 13.80 -23.74 -0.29
N ALA A 192 14.49 -23.34 -1.36
CA ALA A 192 14.66 -24.17 -2.54
C ALA A 192 16.08 -24.07 -3.15
N PRO A 193 17.13 -24.47 -2.43
CA PRO A 193 18.51 -24.34 -2.87
C PRO A 193 18.79 -25.06 -4.20
N ASP A 194 18.16 -26.20 -4.44
CA ASP A 194 18.31 -26.96 -5.68
C ASP A 194 17.77 -26.19 -6.89
N VAL A 195 16.65 -25.49 -6.74
CA VAL A 195 16.08 -24.63 -7.79
C VAL A 195 16.99 -23.43 -8.07
N VAL A 196 17.59 -22.85 -7.04
CA VAL A 196 18.57 -21.77 -7.18
C VAL A 196 19.81 -22.24 -7.95
N MET A 197 20.30 -23.44 -7.64
CA MET A 197 21.45 -24.02 -8.35
C MET A 197 21.13 -24.32 -9.81
N GLN A 198 19.98 -24.91 -10.10
CA GLN A 198 19.53 -25.15 -11.48
C GLN A 198 19.40 -23.84 -12.26
N ALA A 199 18.83 -22.80 -11.66
CA ALA A 199 18.70 -21.49 -12.29
C ALA A 199 20.06 -20.85 -12.55
N TYR A 200 21.01 -20.98 -11.62
CA TYR A 200 22.37 -20.50 -11.79
C TYR A 200 23.11 -21.23 -12.93
N GLU A 201 23.00 -22.55 -12.98
CA GLU A 201 23.62 -23.38 -14.04
C GLU A 201 23.02 -23.04 -15.42
N ASP A 202 21.68 -22.93 -15.50
CA ASP A 202 20.98 -22.55 -16.74
C ASP A 202 21.41 -21.15 -17.22
N LEU A 203 21.48 -20.19 -16.32
CA LEU A 203 21.94 -18.84 -16.63
C LEU A 203 23.41 -18.84 -17.10
N SER A 204 24.27 -19.54 -16.37
CA SER A 204 25.71 -19.64 -16.71
C SER A 204 25.98 -20.29 -18.07
N ASN A 205 25.08 -21.17 -18.52
CA ASN A 205 25.15 -21.82 -19.83
C ASN A 205 24.57 -20.97 -20.98
N ARG A 206 23.76 -19.98 -20.67
CA ARG A 206 23.06 -19.14 -21.68
C ARG A 206 23.75 -17.82 -21.97
N VAL A 207 24.54 -17.31 -21.03
CA VAL A 207 25.13 -15.96 -21.17
C VAL A 207 26.66 -16.05 -21.27
N ASP A 208 27.21 -15.20 -22.15
CA ASP A 208 28.66 -15.07 -22.30
C ASP A 208 29.20 -14.00 -21.33
N GLY A 209 30.41 -14.25 -20.81
CA GLY A 209 31.11 -13.29 -19.95
C GLY A 209 31.05 -13.62 -18.46
N GLY A 210 30.54 -14.80 -18.13
CA GLY A 210 30.51 -15.35 -16.76
C GLY A 210 29.44 -14.77 -15.86
N VAL A 211 29.00 -15.58 -14.92
CA VAL A 211 27.97 -15.25 -13.92
C VAL A 211 28.54 -15.47 -12.52
N ALA A 212 28.72 -14.41 -11.75
CA ALA A 212 29.06 -14.52 -10.34
C ALA A 212 27.80 -14.90 -9.53
N LEU A 213 27.99 -15.70 -8.50
CA LEU A 213 26.95 -16.03 -7.52
C LEU A 213 27.13 -15.13 -6.29
N MET A 214 26.09 -14.43 -5.91
CA MET A 214 26.06 -13.62 -4.69
C MET A 214 24.89 -14.07 -3.82
N LEU A 215 25.21 -14.74 -2.71
CA LEU A 215 24.22 -15.11 -1.69
C LEU A 215 24.17 -14.01 -0.63
N GLY A 216 22.98 -13.68 -0.17
CA GLY A 216 22.78 -12.66 0.85
C GLY A 216 21.33 -12.19 0.93
N CYS A 217 21.08 -11.27 1.83
CA CYS A 217 19.78 -10.62 1.97
C CYS A 217 19.78 -9.23 1.31
N CYS A 218 18.70 -8.88 0.62
CA CYS A 218 18.53 -7.57 -0.03
C CYS A 218 18.36 -6.39 0.97
N GLY A 219 18.26 -6.67 2.28
CA GLY A 219 18.09 -5.65 3.30
C GLY A 219 16.68 -5.04 3.39
N ALA A 220 15.71 -5.57 2.65
CA ALA A 220 14.35 -5.02 2.63
C ALA A 220 13.68 -4.98 4.01
N MET A 221 14.04 -5.87 4.91
CA MET A 221 13.51 -5.91 6.28
C MET A 221 14.08 -4.78 7.16
N GLY A 222 15.26 -4.27 6.85
CA GLY A 222 15.89 -3.16 7.57
C GLY A 222 15.50 -1.77 7.03
N GLY A 223 14.84 -1.70 5.89
CA GLY A 223 14.48 -0.43 5.25
C GLY A 223 13.49 0.46 6.03
N PRO A 224 12.56 -0.10 6.84
CA PRO A 224 11.67 0.66 7.73
C PRO A 224 12.25 0.86 9.15
N LEU A 225 13.42 0.33 9.42
CA LEU A 225 14.10 0.35 10.72
C LEU A 225 15.40 1.14 10.64
#